data_1a9693ed7637f61e315d5548ceae61d2
#
_entry.id   1a9693ed7637f61e315d5548ceae61d2
#
_cell.length_a   1.000
_cell.length_b   1.000
_cell.length_c   1.000
_cell.angle_alpha   90.00
_cell.angle_beta   90.00
_cell.angle_gamma   90.00
#
_symmetry.space_group_name_H-M   'P 1'
#
loop_
_entity.id
_entity.type
_entity.pdbx_description
1 polymer ?
#
loop_
_entity_poly.entity_id
_entity_poly.type
_entity_poly.pdbx_seq_one_letter_code
_entity_poly.pdbx_strand_id
1 'polypeptide(L)'
;MRIKNNNVNYIYMVITILVMTFSMRATNNMVITTTPLLAKIDLHFSEFYVGIISTVIYLFMFVVTFYINPRLNHKLRKKLFITANAALIFVLLSYFFADAITIWLSSAIAGLAYGIMLPNLITSSSLLKDQKQRERLISLYSVGLSLSLILGPSIEYYLLTIVDYRYVFLFFIPAVFVGFITSLFIKFPETKNETRKNVLKNDGLKAAMLTITTYNIPFAALSIFLTLFAISRFHVSGSVAYSPYIYFFSVSLATRFMMMLRPFKSIRLPLIFSIAITGLVLSLFPFIPDFTAFIVLMMLLGIPHGSIFPISTIMISRGTTLEQRNAANSYFMGYNNILFMIVPLIFGYIVGVIGYENSFLVLLIPVVISGIYLFKIYGENKMFFPGNKKISASKSL
;
A
#
# COMPACT_ATOMS: atom_id res chain seq x y z
N MET A 1 -18.76 -29.74 14.99
CA MET A 1 -17.44 -30.07 14.41
C MET A 1 -16.41 -29.09 15.00
N ARG A 2 -15.58 -29.55 15.91
CA ARG A 2 -14.61 -28.71 16.66
C ARG A 2 -13.57 -28.15 15.71
N ILE A 3 -13.52 -26.80 15.58
CA ILE A 3 -12.41 -26.11 14.93
C ILE A 3 -11.15 -26.48 15.74
N LYS A 4 -10.25 -27.26 15.13
CA LYS A 4 -8.94 -27.56 15.74
C LYS A 4 -8.27 -26.24 16.10
N ASN A 5 -8.14 -25.99 17.40
CA ASN A 5 -7.40 -24.86 17.94
C ASN A 5 -5.91 -25.05 17.62
N ASN A 6 -5.51 -24.67 16.41
CA ASN A 6 -4.10 -24.43 16.17
C ASN A 6 -3.77 -23.09 16.82
N ASN A 7 -3.23 -23.13 18.04
CA ASN A 7 -2.56 -22.01 18.65
C ASN A 7 -1.39 -21.64 17.72
N VAL A 8 -1.65 -20.72 16.81
CA VAL A 8 -0.59 -20.18 15.96
C VAL A 8 0.26 -19.35 16.89
N ASN A 9 1.52 -19.75 17.07
CA ASN A 9 2.45 -19.04 17.93
C ASN A 9 2.60 -17.59 17.40
N TYR A 10 2.29 -16.62 18.24
CA TYR A 10 2.36 -15.20 17.91
C TYR A 10 3.74 -14.80 17.36
N ILE A 11 4.81 -15.25 18.03
CA ILE A 11 6.20 -14.96 17.62
C ILE A 11 6.48 -15.49 16.21
N TYR A 12 6.04 -16.71 15.92
CA TYR A 12 6.16 -17.30 14.58
C TYR A 12 5.46 -16.42 13.51
N MET A 13 4.26 -15.93 13.80
CA MET A 13 3.55 -15.04 12.88
C MET A 13 4.26 -13.70 12.70
N VAL A 14 4.79 -13.12 13.79
CA VAL A 14 5.55 -11.87 13.75
C VAL A 14 6.74 -12.00 12.80
N ILE A 15 7.58 -13.03 12.99
CA ILE A 15 8.76 -13.26 12.16
C ILE A 15 8.36 -13.49 10.69
N THR A 16 7.39 -14.38 10.46
CA THR A 16 6.95 -14.73 9.10
C THR A 16 6.37 -13.53 8.35
N ILE A 17 5.51 -12.73 9.02
CA ILE A 17 4.91 -11.53 8.42
C ILE A 17 5.97 -10.47 8.13
N LEU A 18 6.91 -10.23 9.05
CA LEU A 18 7.95 -9.22 8.88
C LEU A 18 8.87 -9.56 7.70
N VAL A 19 9.44 -10.78 7.71
CA VAL A 19 10.35 -11.26 6.66
C VAL A 19 9.65 -11.24 5.29
N MET A 20 8.43 -11.78 5.23
CA MET A 20 7.65 -11.83 4.00
C MET A 20 7.30 -10.43 3.48
N THR A 21 6.89 -9.52 4.38
CA THR A 21 6.56 -8.14 4.01
C THR A 21 7.76 -7.42 3.44
N PHE A 22 8.91 -7.53 4.11
CA PHE A 22 10.13 -6.90 3.66
C PHE A 22 10.56 -7.43 2.28
N SER A 23 10.68 -8.75 2.13
CA SER A 23 11.05 -9.39 0.87
C SER A 23 10.13 -8.95 -0.29
N MET A 24 8.81 -9.09 -0.12
CA MET A 24 7.84 -8.76 -1.17
C MET A 24 7.81 -7.28 -1.50
N ARG A 25 7.80 -6.41 -0.50
CA ARG A 25 7.64 -4.98 -0.70
C ARG A 25 8.90 -4.32 -1.25
N ALA A 26 10.09 -4.74 -0.77
CA ALA A 26 11.35 -4.25 -1.33
C ALA A 26 11.48 -4.63 -2.81
N THR A 27 11.18 -5.89 -3.14
CA THR A 27 11.24 -6.37 -4.53
C THR A 27 10.16 -5.70 -5.40
N ASN A 28 8.93 -5.52 -4.89
CA ASN A 28 7.88 -4.81 -5.64
C ASN A 28 8.28 -3.36 -5.91
N ASN A 29 8.84 -2.67 -4.93
CA ASN A 29 9.29 -1.29 -5.12
C ASN A 29 10.42 -1.24 -6.15
N MET A 30 11.42 -2.12 -6.06
CA MET A 30 12.50 -2.21 -7.02
C MET A 30 11.97 -2.47 -8.43
N VAL A 31 11.06 -3.41 -8.63
CA VAL A 31 10.48 -3.67 -9.96
C VAL A 31 9.77 -2.44 -10.50
N ILE A 32 9.02 -1.71 -9.66
CA ILE A 32 8.30 -0.49 -10.09
C ILE A 32 9.27 0.65 -10.45
N THR A 33 10.40 0.77 -9.76
CA THR A 33 11.37 1.87 -9.97
C THR A 33 12.40 1.53 -11.04
N THR A 34 12.95 0.31 -11.05
CA THR A 34 14.03 -0.09 -11.98
C THR A 34 13.50 -0.43 -13.37
N THR A 35 12.27 -0.99 -13.51
CA THR A 35 11.72 -1.35 -14.82
C THR A 35 11.59 -0.15 -15.79
N PRO A 36 11.09 1.04 -15.34
CA PRO A 36 11.09 2.23 -16.17
C PRO A 36 12.50 2.67 -16.62
N LEU A 37 13.49 2.57 -15.72
CA LEU A 37 14.87 2.92 -16.02
C LEU A 37 15.46 1.97 -17.06
N LEU A 38 15.27 0.66 -16.89
CA LEU A 38 15.67 -0.36 -17.88
C LEU A 38 15.01 -0.06 -19.26
N ALA A 39 13.73 0.23 -19.29
CA ALA A 39 13.00 0.54 -20.51
C ALA A 39 13.53 1.82 -21.21
N LYS A 40 13.80 2.88 -20.41
CA LYS A 40 14.27 4.15 -20.93
C LYS A 40 15.70 4.13 -21.40
N ILE A 41 16.60 3.59 -20.56
CA ILE A 41 18.05 3.74 -20.72
C ILE A 41 18.60 2.60 -21.58
N ASP A 42 18.29 1.35 -21.26
CA ASP A 42 18.85 0.19 -21.95
C ASP A 42 18.09 -0.15 -23.24
N LEU A 43 16.75 -0.03 -23.22
CA LEU A 43 15.90 -0.39 -24.35
C LEU A 43 15.48 0.81 -25.22
N HIS A 44 15.89 2.03 -24.83
CA HIS A 44 15.67 3.28 -25.57
C HIS A 44 14.20 3.58 -25.88
N PHE A 45 13.28 3.18 -24.97
CA PHE A 45 11.86 3.46 -25.13
C PHE A 45 11.56 4.95 -24.99
N SER A 46 10.55 5.43 -25.76
CA SER A 46 10.02 6.77 -25.53
C SER A 46 9.34 6.89 -24.17
N GLU A 47 9.22 8.11 -23.63
CA GLU A 47 8.56 8.40 -22.36
C GLU A 47 7.14 7.80 -22.29
N PHE A 48 6.42 7.82 -23.42
CA PHE A 48 5.11 7.23 -23.54
C PHE A 48 5.10 5.72 -23.27
N TYR A 49 6.01 4.96 -23.88
CA TYR A 49 6.12 3.51 -23.67
C TYR A 49 6.61 3.16 -22.26
N VAL A 50 7.49 3.97 -21.67
CA VAL A 50 7.92 3.83 -20.27
C VAL A 50 6.72 3.98 -19.31
N GLY A 51 5.85 4.96 -19.56
CA GLY A 51 4.61 5.12 -18.80
C GLY A 51 3.65 3.95 -18.95
N ILE A 52 3.50 3.41 -20.16
CA ILE A 52 2.63 2.25 -20.41
C ILE A 52 3.16 1.00 -19.69
N ILE A 53 4.47 0.73 -19.67
CA ILE A 53 5.05 -0.43 -18.94
C ILE A 53 4.67 -0.39 -17.46
N SER A 54 4.82 0.76 -16.82
CA SER A 54 4.40 0.94 -15.42
C SER A 54 2.89 0.68 -15.26
N THR A 55 2.08 1.17 -16.20
CA THR A 55 0.63 0.94 -16.21
C THR A 55 0.29 -0.54 -16.36
N VAL A 56 1.03 -1.30 -17.17
CA VAL A 56 0.82 -2.75 -17.35
C VAL A 56 0.95 -3.50 -16.02
N ILE A 57 2.00 -3.21 -15.23
CA ILE A 57 2.17 -3.83 -13.91
C ILE A 57 0.93 -3.60 -13.03
N TYR A 58 0.49 -2.35 -12.89
CA TYR A 58 -0.66 -1.99 -12.06
C TYR A 58 -1.98 -2.54 -12.61
N LEU A 59 -2.15 -2.60 -13.93
CA LEU A 59 -3.32 -3.17 -14.58
C LEU A 59 -3.48 -4.65 -14.23
N PHE A 60 -2.41 -5.44 -14.39
CA PHE A 60 -2.45 -6.86 -14.06
C PHE A 60 -2.57 -7.10 -12.54
N MET A 61 -1.95 -6.25 -11.71
CA MET A 61 -2.20 -6.25 -10.26
C MET A 61 -3.68 -6.00 -9.96
N PHE A 62 -4.30 -5.00 -10.59
CA PHE A 62 -5.72 -4.69 -10.42
C PHE A 62 -6.61 -5.87 -10.84
N VAL A 63 -6.39 -6.43 -12.03
CA VAL A 63 -7.18 -7.57 -12.53
C VAL A 63 -7.16 -8.72 -11.53
N VAL A 64 -5.99 -9.06 -11.02
CA VAL A 64 -5.86 -10.15 -10.05
C VAL A 64 -6.48 -9.80 -8.71
N THR A 65 -6.19 -8.62 -8.17
CA THR A 65 -6.70 -8.24 -6.84
C THR A 65 -8.21 -8.08 -6.82
N PHE A 66 -8.81 -7.61 -7.90
CA PHE A 66 -10.24 -7.33 -7.95
C PHE A 66 -11.09 -8.53 -8.44
N TYR A 67 -10.61 -9.24 -9.46
CA TYR A 67 -11.42 -10.29 -10.09
C TYR A 67 -11.03 -11.71 -9.66
N ILE A 68 -9.75 -12.00 -9.46
CA ILE A 68 -9.26 -13.37 -9.23
C ILE A 68 -9.18 -13.67 -7.73
N ASN A 69 -8.39 -12.90 -6.99
CA ASN A 69 -8.03 -13.21 -5.61
C ASN A 69 -9.22 -13.25 -4.62
N PRO A 70 -10.30 -12.42 -4.77
CA PRO A 70 -11.49 -12.54 -3.92
C PRO A 70 -12.22 -13.88 -4.05
N ARG A 71 -12.05 -14.56 -5.19
CA ARG A 71 -12.73 -15.82 -5.52
C ARG A 71 -11.94 -17.06 -5.11
N LEU A 72 -10.71 -16.91 -4.64
CA LEU A 72 -9.86 -18.03 -4.27
C LEU A 72 -10.31 -18.67 -2.96
N ASN A 73 -10.44 -20.01 -2.96
CA ASN A 73 -10.54 -20.77 -1.71
C ASN A 73 -9.15 -20.86 -1.03
N HIS A 74 -9.11 -21.26 0.24
CA HIS A 74 -7.87 -21.26 1.03
C HIS A 74 -6.76 -22.14 0.43
N LYS A 75 -7.08 -23.32 -0.14
CA LYS A 75 -6.10 -24.23 -0.75
C LYS A 75 -5.48 -23.62 -2.01
N LEU A 76 -6.34 -23.13 -2.91
CA LEU A 76 -5.89 -22.51 -4.17
C LEU A 76 -5.11 -21.21 -3.89
N ARG A 77 -5.56 -20.42 -2.90
CA ARG A 77 -4.88 -19.20 -2.45
C ARG A 77 -3.46 -19.51 -1.97
N LYS A 78 -3.29 -20.53 -1.10
CA LYS A 78 -1.96 -20.94 -0.64
C LYS A 78 -1.09 -21.40 -1.81
N LYS A 79 -1.63 -22.22 -2.70
CA LYS A 79 -0.91 -22.70 -3.89
C LYS A 79 -0.46 -21.53 -4.76
N LEU A 80 -1.38 -20.63 -5.13
CA LEU A 80 -1.06 -19.46 -5.97
C LEU A 80 -0.12 -18.49 -5.28
N PHE A 81 -0.21 -18.31 -3.96
CA PHE A 81 0.71 -17.49 -3.21
C PHE A 81 2.15 -18.01 -3.26
N ILE A 82 2.33 -19.32 -3.09
CA ILE A 82 3.64 -19.98 -3.19
C ILE A 82 4.16 -19.91 -4.63
N THR A 83 3.33 -20.26 -5.63
CA THR A 83 3.74 -20.22 -7.04
C THR A 83 4.04 -18.81 -7.52
N ALA A 84 3.32 -17.78 -7.06
CA ALA A 84 3.62 -16.39 -7.36
C ALA A 84 4.99 -15.95 -6.82
N ASN A 85 5.35 -16.36 -5.59
CA ASN A 85 6.68 -16.10 -5.03
C ASN A 85 7.78 -16.81 -5.83
N ALA A 86 7.57 -18.08 -6.21
CA ALA A 86 8.52 -18.80 -7.06
C ALA A 86 8.64 -18.15 -8.45
N ALA A 87 7.52 -17.77 -9.07
CA ALA A 87 7.49 -17.14 -10.38
C ALA A 87 8.26 -15.81 -10.41
N LEU A 88 8.28 -15.03 -9.31
CA LEU A 88 9.07 -13.80 -9.25
C LEU A 88 10.57 -14.01 -9.44
N ILE A 89 11.13 -15.15 -9.04
CA ILE A 89 12.55 -15.49 -9.32
C ILE A 89 12.76 -15.49 -10.83
N PHE A 90 11.90 -16.18 -11.57
CA PHE A 90 11.96 -16.25 -13.03
C PHE A 90 11.66 -14.91 -13.69
N VAL A 91 10.76 -14.12 -13.11
CA VAL A 91 10.46 -12.76 -13.58
C VAL A 91 11.67 -11.85 -13.45
N LEU A 92 12.40 -11.89 -12.32
CA LEU A 92 13.62 -11.08 -12.17
C LEU A 92 14.73 -11.54 -13.16
N LEU A 93 14.88 -12.85 -13.38
CA LEU A 93 15.75 -13.36 -14.43
C LEU A 93 15.30 -12.90 -15.82
N SER A 94 14.00 -12.91 -16.10
CA SER A 94 13.44 -12.42 -17.37
C SER A 94 13.70 -10.93 -17.58
N TYR A 95 13.65 -10.10 -16.54
CA TYR A 95 14.02 -8.69 -16.64
C TYR A 95 15.52 -8.50 -16.93
N PHE A 96 16.39 -9.33 -16.36
CA PHE A 96 17.82 -9.28 -16.65
C PHE A 96 18.11 -9.53 -18.14
N PHE A 97 17.42 -10.49 -18.77
CA PHE A 97 17.53 -10.79 -20.18
C PHE A 97 16.53 -10.03 -21.08
N ALA A 98 15.80 -9.03 -20.53
CA ALA A 98 14.72 -8.41 -21.25
C ALA A 98 15.18 -7.67 -22.49
N ASP A 99 14.38 -7.83 -23.54
CA ASP A 99 14.39 -7.05 -24.78
C ASP A 99 13.11 -6.20 -24.89
N ALA A 100 12.94 -5.52 -26.05
CA ALA A 100 11.80 -4.64 -26.29
C ALA A 100 10.43 -5.35 -26.27
N ILE A 101 10.38 -6.68 -26.38
CA ILE A 101 9.14 -7.47 -26.36
C ILE A 101 8.97 -8.14 -25.02
N THR A 102 9.98 -8.81 -24.53
CA THR A 102 9.90 -9.63 -23.30
C THR A 102 9.70 -8.80 -22.03
N ILE A 103 10.10 -7.52 -22.01
CA ILE A 103 9.85 -6.61 -20.88
C ILE A 103 8.36 -6.45 -20.57
N TRP A 104 7.49 -6.47 -21.62
CA TRP A 104 6.03 -6.37 -21.44
C TRP A 104 5.47 -7.62 -20.76
N LEU A 105 5.91 -8.79 -21.21
CA LEU A 105 5.49 -10.06 -20.61
C LEU A 105 5.97 -10.17 -19.15
N SER A 106 7.23 -9.81 -18.88
CA SER A 106 7.79 -9.78 -17.53
C SER A 106 6.99 -8.87 -16.61
N SER A 107 6.62 -7.67 -17.10
CA SER A 107 5.81 -6.68 -16.37
C SER A 107 4.40 -7.20 -16.09
N ALA A 108 3.77 -7.86 -17.06
CA ALA A 108 2.45 -8.47 -16.88
C ALA A 108 2.49 -9.59 -15.82
N ILE A 109 3.49 -10.50 -15.88
CA ILE A 109 3.64 -11.60 -14.93
C ILE A 109 3.99 -11.06 -13.52
N ALA A 110 4.85 -10.03 -13.44
CA ALA A 110 5.11 -9.34 -12.17
C ALA A 110 3.82 -8.79 -11.55
N GLY A 111 2.99 -8.11 -12.35
CA GLY A 111 1.69 -7.60 -11.93
C GLY A 111 0.76 -8.71 -11.43
N LEU A 112 0.66 -9.84 -12.15
CA LEU A 112 -0.11 -11.01 -11.72
C LEU A 112 0.38 -11.55 -10.38
N ALA A 113 1.70 -11.71 -10.22
CA ALA A 113 2.29 -12.23 -8.99
C ALA A 113 2.03 -11.32 -7.80
N TYR A 114 2.31 -10.03 -7.90
CA TYR A 114 2.06 -9.06 -6.82
C TYR A 114 0.56 -8.91 -6.52
N GLY A 115 -0.31 -9.00 -7.53
CA GLY A 115 -1.76 -9.01 -7.34
C GLY A 115 -2.28 -10.16 -6.48
N ILE A 116 -1.62 -11.34 -6.56
CA ILE A 116 -1.90 -12.46 -5.65
C ILE A 116 -1.30 -12.19 -4.26
N MET A 117 -0.05 -11.73 -4.20
CA MET A 117 0.73 -11.76 -2.97
C MET A 117 0.29 -10.67 -1.97
N LEU A 118 0.10 -9.43 -2.42
CA LEU A 118 -0.11 -8.29 -1.53
C LEU A 118 -1.37 -8.39 -0.66
N PRO A 119 -2.58 -8.65 -1.20
CA PRO A 119 -3.78 -8.74 -0.36
C PRO A 119 -3.78 -9.99 0.53
N ASN A 120 -3.12 -11.05 0.10
CA ASN A 120 -3.01 -12.28 0.88
C ASN A 120 -2.09 -12.12 2.09
N LEU A 121 -1.04 -11.32 1.99
CA LEU A 121 -0.17 -11.01 3.12
C LEU A 121 -0.91 -10.20 4.19
N ILE A 122 -1.70 -9.21 3.78
CA ILE A 122 -2.57 -8.45 4.70
C ILE A 122 -3.58 -9.40 5.38
N THR A 123 -4.17 -10.31 4.61
CA THR A 123 -5.10 -11.30 5.15
C THR A 123 -4.41 -12.20 6.18
N SER A 124 -3.20 -12.68 5.90
CA SER A 124 -2.42 -13.50 6.82
C SER A 124 -2.10 -12.74 8.12
N SER A 125 -1.77 -11.45 8.05
CA SER A 125 -1.54 -10.62 9.25
C SER A 125 -2.79 -10.41 10.11
N SER A 126 -3.98 -10.67 9.57
CA SER A 126 -5.27 -10.49 10.25
C SER A 126 -5.90 -11.78 10.81
N LEU A 127 -5.15 -12.89 10.85
CA LEU A 127 -5.67 -14.21 11.23
C LEU A 127 -5.94 -14.40 12.72
N LEU A 128 -5.26 -13.70 13.61
CA LEU A 128 -5.36 -13.92 15.04
C LEU A 128 -6.78 -13.57 15.55
N LYS A 129 -7.28 -14.40 16.49
CA LYS A 129 -8.57 -14.19 17.14
C LYS A 129 -8.53 -13.02 18.12
N ASP A 130 -7.45 -12.90 18.90
CA ASP A 130 -7.25 -11.78 19.80
C ASP A 130 -7.10 -10.47 19.02
N GLN A 131 -7.97 -9.52 19.28
CA GLN A 131 -8.06 -8.26 18.56
C GLN A 131 -6.75 -7.46 18.69
N LYS A 132 -6.18 -7.37 19.89
CA LYS A 132 -4.99 -6.56 20.16
C LYS A 132 -3.76 -7.13 19.44
N GLN A 133 -3.57 -8.45 19.47
CA GLN A 133 -2.48 -9.12 18.76
C GLN A 133 -2.66 -9.01 17.24
N ARG A 134 -3.88 -9.14 16.74
CA ARG A 134 -4.20 -8.98 15.32
C ARG A 134 -3.88 -7.58 14.82
N GLU A 135 -4.29 -6.54 15.55
CA GLU A 135 -4.01 -5.15 15.17
C GLU A 135 -2.52 -4.81 15.25
N ARG A 136 -1.80 -5.42 16.20
CA ARG A 136 -0.33 -5.33 16.25
C ARG A 136 0.33 -5.96 15.02
N LEU A 137 -0.14 -7.13 14.55
CA LEU A 137 0.39 -7.76 13.34
C LEU A 137 0.08 -6.95 12.07
N ILE A 138 -1.10 -6.34 11.97
CA ILE A 138 -1.44 -5.42 10.87
C ILE A 138 -0.52 -4.20 10.89
N SER A 139 -0.26 -3.64 12.07
CA SER A 139 0.67 -2.52 12.22
C SER A 139 2.12 -2.94 11.93
N LEU A 140 2.53 -4.14 12.34
CA LEU A 140 3.85 -4.71 12.00
C LEU A 140 4.02 -4.89 10.49
N TYR A 141 3.01 -5.38 9.79
CA TYR A 141 2.99 -5.42 8.33
C TYR A 141 3.24 -4.02 7.75
N SER A 142 2.61 -3.00 8.32
CA SER A 142 2.77 -1.61 7.88
C SER A 142 4.16 -1.04 8.18
N VAL A 143 4.77 -1.44 9.31
CA VAL A 143 6.18 -1.13 9.63
C VAL A 143 7.11 -1.76 8.59
N GLY A 144 6.93 -3.05 8.29
CA GLY A 144 7.68 -3.75 7.25
C GLY A 144 7.54 -3.08 5.88
N LEU A 145 6.32 -2.60 5.55
CA LEU A 145 6.08 -1.81 4.34
C LEU A 145 6.90 -0.50 4.35
N SER A 146 6.93 0.27 5.44
CA SER A 146 7.73 1.51 5.51
C SER A 146 9.23 1.25 5.41
N LEU A 147 9.72 0.22 6.10
CA LEU A 147 11.13 -0.17 6.01
C LEU A 147 11.51 -0.53 4.57
N SER A 148 10.65 -1.25 3.86
CA SER A 148 10.91 -1.63 2.47
C SER A 148 10.88 -0.42 1.52
N LEU A 149 10.08 0.62 1.80
CA LEU A 149 10.04 1.86 1.04
C LEU A 149 11.31 2.72 1.23
N ILE A 150 12.02 2.54 2.32
CA ILE A 150 13.29 3.24 2.59
C ILE A 150 14.45 2.38 2.09
N LEU A 151 14.53 1.14 2.55
CA LEU A 151 15.68 0.27 2.30
C LEU A 151 15.73 -0.26 0.87
N GLY A 152 14.57 -0.53 0.24
CA GLY A 152 14.52 -1.00 -1.14
C GLY A 152 15.19 -0.02 -2.10
N PRO A 153 14.71 1.22 -2.22
CA PRO A 153 15.35 2.25 -3.05
C PRO A 153 16.77 2.61 -2.62
N SER A 154 17.11 2.52 -1.31
CA SER A 154 18.47 2.77 -0.85
C SER A 154 19.45 1.70 -1.34
N ILE A 155 19.05 0.43 -1.30
CA ILE A 155 19.82 -0.68 -1.86
C ILE A 155 19.94 -0.54 -3.38
N GLU A 156 18.84 -0.22 -4.06
CA GLU A 156 18.82 0.02 -5.51
C GLU A 156 19.77 1.16 -5.89
N TYR A 157 19.68 2.30 -5.21
CA TYR A 157 20.58 3.44 -5.43
C TYR A 157 22.06 3.02 -5.29
N TYR A 158 22.42 2.31 -4.21
CA TYR A 158 23.79 1.85 -4.00
C TYR A 158 24.23 0.88 -5.11
N LEU A 159 23.38 -0.06 -5.50
CA LEU A 159 23.68 -1.00 -6.59
C LEU A 159 23.94 -0.26 -7.91
N LEU A 160 23.13 0.74 -8.24
CA LEU A 160 23.28 1.53 -9.47
C LEU A 160 24.55 2.39 -9.51
N THR A 161 25.28 2.53 -8.39
CA THR A 161 26.63 3.15 -8.40
C THR A 161 27.72 2.17 -8.85
N ILE A 162 27.46 0.86 -8.88
CA ILE A 162 28.45 -0.18 -9.11
C ILE A 162 28.07 -1.17 -10.23
N VAL A 163 26.79 -1.24 -10.62
CA VAL A 163 26.28 -2.13 -11.67
C VAL A 163 25.22 -1.46 -12.52
N ASP A 164 25.00 -1.96 -13.73
CA ASP A 164 23.95 -1.51 -14.64
C ASP A 164 22.55 -1.93 -14.16
N TYR A 165 21.51 -1.27 -14.68
CA TYR A 165 20.10 -1.49 -14.33
C TYR A 165 19.67 -2.96 -14.38
N ARG A 166 20.17 -3.74 -15.34
CA ARG A 166 19.86 -5.17 -15.49
C ARG A 166 20.28 -5.99 -14.29
N TYR A 167 21.49 -5.71 -13.76
CA TYR A 167 22.03 -6.46 -12.64
C TYR A 167 21.28 -6.22 -11.34
N VAL A 168 20.61 -5.09 -11.17
CA VAL A 168 19.77 -4.79 -9.99
C VAL A 168 18.74 -5.90 -9.78
N PHE A 169 18.12 -6.40 -10.87
CA PHE A 169 17.14 -7.49 -10.77
C PHE A 169 17.77 -8.77 -10.19
N LEU A 170 19.02 -9.12 -10.59
CA LEU A 170 19.72 -10.29 -10.07
C LEU A 170 20.04 -10.16 -8.57
N PHE A 171 20.47 -8.97 -8.14
CA PHE A 171 20.79 -8.71 -6.73
C PHE A 171 19.57 -8.80 -5.80
N PHE A 172 18.35 -8.67 -6.33
CA PHE A 172 17.14 -8.87 -5.56
C PHE A 172 16.62 -10.32 -5.54
N ILE A 173 17.19 -11.24 -6.35
CA ILE A 173 16.81 -12.66 -6.33
C ILE A 173 16.97 -13.30 -4.95
N PRO A 174 18.04 -13.07 -4.17
CA PRO A 174 18.13 -13.61 -2.81
C PRO A 174 16.97 -13.18 -1.91
N ALA A 175 16.53 -11.92 -2.00
CA ALA A 175 15.37 -11.43 -1.24
C ALA A 175 14.08 -12.15 -1.65
N VAL A 176 13.85 -12.36 -2.96
CA VAL A 176 12.72 -13.13 -3.48
C VAL A 176 12.80 -14.59 -3.06
N PHE A 177 13.98 -15.19 -3.06
CA PHE A 177 14.19 -16.57 -2.61
C PHE A 177 13.85 -16.74 -1.12
N VAL A 178 14.29 -15.83 -0.27
CA VAL A 178 13.87 -15.79 1.16
C VAL A 178 12.35 -15.65 1.27
N GLY A 179 11.74 -14.79 0.45
CA GLY A 179 10.29 -14.66 0.34
C GLY A 179 9.61 -15.98 -0.06
N PHE A 180 10.13 -16.66 -1.06
CA PHE A 180 9.63 -17.96 -1.51
C PHE A 180 9.67 -19.00 -0.38
N ILE A 181 10.81 -19.17 0.29
CA ILE A 181 10.95 -20.09 1.43
C ILE A 181 9.95 -19.71 2.54
N THR A 182 9.85 -18.43 2.88
CA THR A 182 8.94 -17.94 3.91
C THR A 182 7.46 -18.16 3.54
N SER A 183 7.13 -18.12 2.24
CA SER A 183 5.77 -18.36 1.74
C SER A 183 5.23 -19.75 2.05
N LEU A 184 6.11 -20.75 2.17
CA LEU A 184 5.74 -22.11 2.54
C LEU A 184 5.14 -22.17 3.95
N PHE A 185 5.57 -21.28 4.83
CA PHE A 185 5.17 -21.21 6.22
C PHE A 185 3.96 -20.30 6.48
N ILE A 186 3.54 -19.49 5.52
CA ILE A 186 2.38 -18.62 5.65
C ILE A 186 1.10 -19.46 5.79
N LYS A 187 0.25 -19.05 6.73
CA LYS A 187 -1.07 -19.67 6.96
C LYS A 187 -2.17 -18.77 6.42
N PHE A 188 -3.18 -19.41 5.83
CA PHE A 188 -4.41 -18.76 5.39
C PHE A 188 -5.61 -19.36 6.15
N PRO A 189 -6.68 -18.56 6.39
CA PRO A 189 -7.85 -19.08 7.07
C PRO A 189 -8.55 -20.15 6.21
N GLU A 190 -8.94 -21.25 6.86
CA GLU A 190 -9.86 -22.22 6.26
C GLU A 190 -11.25 -21.59 6.24
N THR A 191 -11.72 -21.20 5.07
CA THR A 191 -13.01 -20.56 4.89
C THR A 191 -13.94 -21.44 4.08
N LYS A 192 -15.18 -21.61 4.54
CA LYS A 192 -16.24 -22.19 3.70
C LYS A 192 -16.61 -21.19 2.59
N ASN A 193 -16.86 -21.70 1.39
CA ASN A 193 -17.11 -20.88 0.19
C ASN A 193 -18.41 -20.03 0.23
N GLU A 194 -19.18 -20.07 1.31
CA GLU A 194 -20.57 -19.60 1.35
C GLU A 194 -20.74 -18.08 1.54
N THR A 195 -19.69 -17.33 1.90
CA THR A 195 -19.85 -15.92 2.32
C THR A 195 -19.35 -14.89 1.31
N ARG A 196 -19.20 -15.25 0.03
CA ARG A 196 -18.76 -14.31 -1.02
C ARG A 196 -19.81 -13.27 -1.42
N LYS A 197 -21.08 -13.57 -1.20
CA LYS A 197 -22.18 -12.65 -1.55
C LYS A 197 -22.11 -11.45 -0.63
N ASN A 198 -21.98 -10.26 -1.24
CA ASN A 198 -22.07 -8.94 -0.60
C ASN A 198 -20.83 -8.37 0.10
N VAL A 199 -19.60 -8.88 -0.11
CA VAL A 199 -18.40 -8.27 0.51
C VAL A 199 -18.23 -6.80 0.09
N LEU A 200 -18.52 -6.46 -1.17
CA LEU A 200 -18.50 -5.06 -1.66
C LEU A 200 -19.54 -4.16 -0.96
N LYS A 201 -20.59 -4.75 -0.38
CA LYS A 201 -21.58 -4.01 0.42
C LYS A 201 -21.19 -3.89 1.90
N ASN A 202 -20.10 -4.55 2.31
CA ASN A 202 -19.65 -4.54 3.70
C ASN A 202 -19.21 -3.15 4.14
N ASP A 203 -19.73 -2.68 5.28
CA ASP A 203 -19.46 -1.34 5.81
C ASP A 203 -18.00 -1.14 6.21
N GLY A 204 -17.33 -2.18 6.73
CA GLY A 204 -15.91 -2.10 7.07
C GLY A 204 -15.03 -1.88 5.84
N LEU A 205 -15.36 -2.52 4.71
CA LEU A 205 -14.67 -2.31 3.44
C LEU A 205 -14.95 -0.91 2.87
N LYS A 206 -16.21 -0.48 2.83
CA LYS A 206 -16.58 0.86 2.33
C LYS A 206 -15.96 1.97 3.15
N ALA A 207 -16.01 1.86 4.48
CA ALA A 207 -15.37 2.81 5.37
C ALA A 207 -13.85 2.85 5.17
N ALA A 208 -13.21 1.70 4.98
CA ALA A 208 -11.78 1.61 4.67
C ALA A 208 -11.43 2.25 3.31
N MET A 209 -12.27 2.06 2.28
CA MET A 209 -12.10 2.72 0.97
C MET A 209 -12.25 4.24 1.09
N LEU A 210 -13.25 4.75 1.81
CA LEU A 210 -13.40 6.18 2.06
C LEU A 210 -12.21 6.73 2.87
N THR A 211 -11.78 5.99 3.89
CA THR A 211 -10.62 6.37 4.73
C THR A 211 -9.35 6.48 3.89
N ILE A 212 -9.04 5.49 3.06
CA ILE A 212 -7.82 5.52 2.25
C ILE A 212 -7.88 6.60 1.16
N THR A 213 -9.06 6.92 0.64
CA THR A 213 -9.28 7.99 -0.34
C THR A 213 -8.83 9.34 0.21
N THR A 214 -9.11 9.63 1.51
CA THR A 214 -8.70 10.89 2.15
C THR A 214 -7.21 11.16 2.10
N TYR A 215 -6.40 10.14 1.82
CA TYR A 215 -4.96 10.25 1.79
C TYR A 215 -4.32 9.73 0.49
N ASN A 216 -4.77 8.60 -0.07
CA ASN A 216 -4.11 8.02 -1.25
C ASN A 216 -4.33 8.82 -2.52
N ILE A 217 -5.39 9.62 -2.64
CA ILE A 217 -5.52 10.58 -3.75
C ILE A 217 -4.41 11.64 -3.65
N PRO A 218 -4.25 12.38 -2.54
CA PRO A 218 -3.11 13.27 -2.38
C PRO A 218 -1.76 12.58 -2.55
N PHE A 219 -1.58 11.42 -1.95
CA PHE A 219 -0.29 10.72 -2.00
C PHE A 219 0.07 10.21 -3.39
N ALA A 220 -0.89 9.76 -4.19
CA ALA A 220 -0.65 9.35 -5.58
C ALA A 220 -0.17 10.53 -6.44
N ALA A 221 -0.71 11.74 -6.22
CA ALA A 221 -0.23 12.95 -6.86
C ALA A 221 1.16 13.37 -6.34
N LEU A 222 1.34 13.41 -5.01
CA LEU A 222 2.60 13.76 -4.37
C LEU A 222 3.74 12.82 -4.80
N SER A 223 3.49 11.51 -4.89
CA SER A 223 4.52 10.52 -5.22
C SER A 223 5.21 10.75 -6.57
N ILE A 224 4.58 11.48 -7.48
CA ILE A 224 5.10 11.78 -8.82
C ILE A 224 5.51 13.25 -8.94
N PHE A 225 4.67 14.16 -8.46
CA PHE A 225 4.81 15.59 -8.75
C PHE A 225 5.53 16.39 -7.65
N LEU A 226 5.79 15.82 -6.48
CA LEU A 226 6.41 16.53 -5.36
C LEU A 226 7.81 17.05 -5.69
N THR A 227 8.64 16.21 -6.31
CA THR A 227 10.01 16.61 -6.71
C THR A 227 9.98 17.70 -7.76
N LEU A 228 9.07 17.58 -8.75
CA LEU A 228 8.91 18.60 -9.79
C LEU A 228 8.42 19.91 -9.21
N PHE A 229 7.48 19.88 -8.27
CA PHE A 229 7.05 21.04 -7.51
C PHE A 229 8.23 21.70 -6.77
N ALA A 230 9.04 20.90 -6.05
CA ALA A 230 10.18 21.41 -5.29
C ALA A 230 11.22 22.10 -6.19
N ILE A 231 11.54 21.51 -7.34
CA ILE A 231 12.46 22.10 -8.32
C ILE A 231 11.87 23.40 -8.87
N SER A 232 10.60 23.39 -9.28
CA SER A 232 9.92 24.54 -9.87
C SER A 232 9.78 25.70 -8.88
N ARG A 233 9.40 25.43 -7.64
CA ARG A 233 9.07 26.44 -6.64
C ARG A 233 10.29 27.03 -5.91
N PHE A 234 11.27 26.17 -5.60
CA PHE A 234 12.41 26.55 -4.75
C PHE A 234 13.73 26.60 -5.51
N HIS A 235 13.74 26.28 -6.80
CA HIS A 235 14.92 26.27 -7.67
C HIS A 235 16.10 25.44 -7.11
N VAL A 236 15.78 24.37 -6.37
CA VAL A 236 16.77 23.43 -5.82
C VAL A 236 17.17 22.39 -6.86
N SER A 237 18.36 21.78 -6.68
CA SER A 237 18.79 20.67 -7.53
C SER A 237 17.89 19.45 -7.39
N GLY A 238 17.86 18.56 -8.40
CA GLY A 238 17.04 17.36 -8.37
C GLY A 238 17.31 16.46 -7.17
N SER A 239 18.58 16.31 -6.75
CA SER A 239 18.94 15.53 -5.56
C SER A 239 18.39 16.14 -4.27
N VAL A 240 18.49 17.47 -4.11
CA VAL A 240 17.95 18.20 -2.95
C VAL A 240 16.43 18.10 -2.94
N ALA A 241 15.77 18.18 -4.10
CA ALA A 241 14.32 18.08 -4.23
C ALA A 241 13.72 16.72 -3.78
N TYR A 242 14.54 15.67 -3.72
CA TYR A 242 14.16 14.36 -3.15
C TYR A 242 14.26 14.30 -1.63
N SER A 243 15.03 15.16 -0.99
CA SER A 243 15.28 15.09 0.45
C SER A 243 14.01 15.14 1.32
N PRO A 244 12.92 15.87 0.98
CA PRO A 244 11.69 15.86 1.75
C PRO A 244 11.06 14.46 1.95
N TYR A 245 11.27 13.53 1.00
CA TYR A 245 10.79 12.15 1.16
C TYR A 245 11.47 11.42 2.32
N ILE A 246 12.74 11.71 2.61
CA ILE A 246 13.45 11.08 3.73
C ILE A 246 12.76 11.42 5.04
N TYR A 247 12.48 12.70 5.26
CA TYR A 247 11.79 13.17 6.46
C TYR A 247 10.36 12.66 6.54
N PHE A 248 9.63 12.71 5.43
CA PHE A 248 8.29 12.21 5.28
C PHE A 248 8.18 10.72 5.66
N PHE A 249 9.01 9.86 5.06
CA PHE A 249 8.98 8.43 5.35
C PHE A 249 9.51 8.08 6.74
N SER A 250 10.43 8.87 7.29
CA SER A 250 10.90 8.70 8.67
C SER A 250 9.79 8.94 9.68
N VAL A 251 9.01 10.01 9.54
CA VAL A 251 7.85 10.28 10.40
C VAL A 251 6.76 9.23 10.19
N SER A 252 6.54 8.82 8.95
CA SER A 252 5.61 7.73 8.64
C SER A 252 5.99 6.42 9.33
N LEU A 253 7.28 6.05 9.28
CA LEU A 253 7.79 4.86 9.96
C LEU A 253 7.59 4.96 11.48
N ALA A 254 7.94 6.10 12.08
CA ALA A 254 7.75 6.35 13.51
C ALA A 254 6.26 6.20 13.91
N THR A 255 5.35 6.78 13.11
CA THR A 255 3.89 6.68 13.33
C THR A 255 3.41 5.23 13.31
N ARG A 256 3.83 4.44 12.31
CA ARG A 256 3.47 3.01 12.21
C ARG A 256 4.06 2.19 13.36
N PHE A 257 5.29 2.50 13.76
CA PHE A 257 5.93 1.84 14.89
C PHE A 257 5.19 2.14 16.21
N MET A 258 4.77 3.39 16.44
CA MET A 258 3.93 3.74 17.58
C MET A 258 2.59 2.97 17.59
N MET A 259 1.93 2.85 16.44
CA MET A 259 0.69 2.07 16.31
C MET A 259 0.90 0.58 16.58
N MET A 260 2.05 0.02 16.20
CA MET A 260 2.41 -1.37 16.49
C MET A 260 2.60 -1.59 18.01
N LEU A 261 3.33 -0.69 18.68
CA LEU A 261 3.59 -0.80 20.12
C LEU A 261 2.32 -0.58 20.95
N ARG A 262 1.50 0.40 20.56
CA ARG A 262 0.29 0.83 21.27
C ARG A 262 -0.92 0.90 20.35
N PRO A 263 -1.56 -0.26 20.04
CA PRO A 263 -2.77 -0.27 19.23
C PRO A 263 -3.87 0.60 19.86
N PHE A 264 -4.50 1.43 19.06
CA PHE A 264 -5.53 2.36 19.51
C PHE A 264 -6.80 1.61 19.92
N LYS A 265 -7.33 1.92 21.09
CA LYS A 265 -8.66 1.47 21.52
C LYS A 265 -9.73 2.04 20.57
N SER A 266 -9.74 3.34 20.34
CA SER A 266 -10.55 3.99 19.33
C SER A 266 -9.71 4.52 18.19
N ILE A 267 -10.06 4.18 16.95
CA ILE A 267 -9.37 4.69 15.75
C ILE A 267 -9.99 5.99 15.23
N ARG A 268 -11.10 6.44 15.81
CA ARG A 268 -11.83 7.66 15.38
C ARG A 268 -10.96 8.91 15.50
N LEU A 269 -10.44 9.17 16.70
CA LEU A 269 -9.64 10.37 16.96
C LEU A 269 -8.33 10.42 16.15
N PRO A 270 -7.51 9.36 16.12
CA PRO A 270 -6.32 9.32 15.25
C PRO A 270 -6.65 9.58 13.78
N LEU A 271 -7.79 9.06 13.29
CA LEU A 271 -8.22 9.26 11.92
C LEU A 271 -8.63 10.71 11.64
N ILE A 272 -9.44 11.33 12.51
CA ILE A 272 -9.80 12.75 12.40
C ILE A 272 -8.54 13.60 12.35
N PHE A 273 -7.59 13.34 13.24
CA PHE A 273 -6.32 14.07 13.30
C PHE A 273 -5.51 13.92 12.01
N SER A 274 -5.43 12.70 11.47
CA SER A 274 -4.73 12.43 10.22
C SER A 274 -5.37 13.14 9.01
N ILE A 275 -6.70 13.13 8.92
CA ILE A 275 -7.42 13.83 7.84
C ILE A 275 -7.25 15.35 7.98
N ALA A 276 -7.33 15.88 9.21
CA ALA A 276 -7.12 17.29 9.47
C ALA A 276 -5.71 17.76 9.08
N ILE A 277 -4.67 16.99 9.44
CA ILE A 277 -3.29 17.26 9.02
C ILE A 277 -3.18 17.25 7.49
N THR A 278 -3.75 16.24 6.82
CA THR A 278 -3.73 16.17 5.35
C THR A 278 -4.35 17.42 4.74
N GLY A 279 -5.54 17.81 5.21
CA GLY A 279 -6.24 19.01 4.73
C GLY A 279 -5.45 20.28 5.00
N LEU A 280 -4.94 20.44 6.22
CA LEU A 280 -4.14 21.61 6.63
C LEU A 280 -2.89 21.74 5.73
N VAL A 281 -2.12 20.68 5.57
CA VAL A 281 -0.88 20.76 4.78
C VAL A 281 -1.17 21.07 3.32
N LEU A 282 -2.19 20.41 2.70
CA LEU A 282 -2.56 20.72 1.32
C LEU A 282 -3.02 22.18 1.14
N SER A 283 -3.73 22.74 2.11
CA SER A 283 -4.16 24.15 2.05
C SER A 283 -3.00 25.14 2.17
N LEU A 284 -1.86 24.73 2.75
CA LEU A 284 -0.69 25.57 2.92
C LEU A 284 0.26 25.53 1.71
N PHE A 285 0.11 24.58 0.76
CA PHE A 285 1.03 24.44 -0.38
C PHE A 285 1.28 25.75 -1.17
N PRO A 286 0.25 26.56 -1.50
CA PRO A 286 0.48 27.83 -2.22
C PRO A 286 1.26 28.87 -1.42
N PHE A 287 1.24 28.75 -0.10
CA PHE A 287 1.79 29.76 0.83
C PHE A 287 3.14 29.36 1.42
N ILE A 288 3.77 28.28 0.95
CA ILE A 288 5.05 27.81 1.46
C ILE A 288 6.13 28.86 1.15
N PRO A 289 6.79 29.46 2.18
CA PRO A 289 7.73 30.55 1.97
C PRO A 289 9.08 30.06 1.43
N ASP A 290 9.58 28.92 1.90
CA ASP A 290 10.91 28.40 1.61
C ASP A 290 10.97 26.86 1.66
N PHE A 291 12.08 26.30 1.23
CA PHE A 291 12.30 24.85 1.17
C PHE A 291 12.32 24.18 2.55
N THR A 292 12.73 24.89 3.61
CA THR A 292 12.72 24.37 4.99
C THR A 292 11.30 24.19 5.50
N ALA A 293 10.43 25.19 5.28
CA ALA A 293 9.01 25.09 5.59
C ALA A 293 8.34 23.96 4.82
N PHE A 294 8.75 23.75 3.55
CA PHE A 294 8.28 22.61 2.76
C PHE A 294 8.66 21.26 3.40
N ILE A 295 9.90 21.09 3.85
CA ILE A 295 10.33 19.87 4.57
C ILE A 295 9.46 19.66 5.82
N VAL A 296 9.20 20.70 6.60
CA VAL A 296 8.35 20.59 7.80
C VAL A 296 6.94 20.13 7.46
N LEU A 297 6.33 20.67 6.40
CA LEU A 297 5.01 20.23 5.93
C LEU A 297 5.03 18.77 5.47
N MET A 298 6.11 18.34 4.81
CA MET A 298 6.27 16.94 4.44
C MET A 298 6.43 16.03 5.65
N MET A 299 7.14 16.46 6.70
CA MET A 299 7.19 15.72 7.98
C MET A 299 5.78 15.56 8.57
N LEU A 300 4.96 16.61 8.58
CA LEU A 300 3.59 16.54 9.06
C LEU A 300 2.74 15.55 8.24
N LEU A 301 2.87 15.52 6.91
CA LEU A 301 2.21 14.54 6.04
C LEU A 301 2.68 13.11 6.28
N GLY A 302 3.85 12.91 6.84
CA GLY A 302 4.32 11.60 7.28
C GLY A 302 3.40 10.94 8.31
N ILE A 303 2.70 11.72 9.16
CA ILE A 303 1.75 11.21 10.15
C ILE A 303 0.54 10.52 9.48
N PRO A 304 -0.24 11.18 8.60
CA PRO A 304 -1.34 10.53 7.90
C PRO A 304 -0.86 9.38 7.00
N HIS A 305 0.31 9.50 6.36
CA HIS A 305 0.89 8.40 5.59
C HIS A 305 1.15 7.16 6.46
N GLY A 306 1.65 7.37 7.67
CA GLY A 306 1.90 6.30 8.62
C GLY A 306 0.63 5.67 9.20
N SER A 307 -0.45 6.43 9.36
CA SER A 307 -1.64 6.02 10.12
C SER A 307 -2.81 5.55 9.25
N ILE A 308 -3.11 6.21 8.14
CA ILE A 308 -4.37 5.98 7.38
C ILE A 308 -4.43 4.57 6.77
N PHE A 309 -3.34 4.06 6.21
CA PHE A 309 -3.34 2.70 5.67
C PHE A 309 -3.54 1.61 6.74
N PRO A 310 -2.80 1.59 7.89
CA PRO A 310 -3.12 0.65 8.97
C PRO A 310 -4.53 0.81 9.52
N ILE A 311 -5.02 2.04 9.71
CA ILE A 311 -6.40 2.30 10.17
C ILE A 311 -7.41 1.68 9.21
N SER A 312 -7.26 1.87 7.90
CA SER A 312 -8.13 1.27 6.88
C SER A 312 -8.14 -0.26 6.96
N THR A 313 -6.98 -0.89 7.10
CA THR A 313 -6.89 -2.36 7.23
C THR A 313 -7.45 -2.86 8.56
N ILE A 314 -7.33 -2.09 9.64
CA ILE A 314 -7.98 -2.36 10.93
C ILE A 314 -9.51 -2.27 10.78
N MET A 315 -10.05 -1.28 10.07
CA MET A 315 -11.49 -1.19 9.79
C MET A 315 -12.01 -2.42 9.06
N ILE A 316 -11.32 -2.87 8.03
CA ILE A 316 -11.64 -4.13 7.34
C ILE A 316 -11.64 -5.29 8.34
N SER A 317 -10.58 -5.40 9.15
CA SER A 317 -10.43 -6.48 10.12
C SER A 317 -11.51 -6.50 11.20
N ARG A 318 -11.99 -5.32 11.62
CA ARG A 318 -13.09 -5.18 12.61
C ARG A 318 -14.47 -5.35 11.99
N GLY A 319 -14.66 -4.89 10.76
CA GLY A 319 -15.95 -4.88 10.07
C GLY A 319 -16.28 -6.14 9.28
N THR A 320 -15.33 -7.08 9.12
CA THR A 320 -15.49 -8.31 8.33
C THR A 320 -15.32 -9.57 9.17
N THR A 321 -16.04 -10.62 8.78
CA THR A 321 -15.77 -11.96 9.32
C THR A 321 -14.43 -12.50 8.78
N LEU A 322 -13.91 -13.57 9.38
CA LEU A 322 -12.66 -14.18 8.94
C LEU A 322 -12.74 -14.67 7.48
N GLU A 323 -13.91 -15.15 7.07
CA GLU A 323 -14.21 -15.63 5.73
C GLU A 323 -14.21 -14.50 4.69
N GLN A 324 -14.69 -13.32 5.08
CA GLN A 324 -14.77 -12.14 4.20
C GLN A 324 -13.46 -11.41 4.02
N ARG A 325 -12.52 -11.51 4.97
CA ARG A 325 -11.30 -10.70 5.01
C ARG A 325 -10.44 -10.77 3.76
N ASN A 326 -10.29 -11.97 3.19
CA ASN A 326 -9.50 -12.10 1.97
C ASN A 326 -10.11 -11.30 0.81
N ALA A 327 -11.41 -11.47 0.58
CA ALA A 327 -12.09 -10.73 -0.48
C ALA A 327 -12.08 -9.22 -0.21
N ALA A 328 -12.32 -8.81 1.04
CA ALA A 328 -12.29 -7.41 1.43
C ALA A 328 -10.90 -6.77 1.24
N ASN A 329 -9.81 -7.44 1.68
CA ASN A 329 -8.46 -6.96 1.47
C ASN A 329 -8.09 -6.91 -0.01
N SER A 330 -8.59 -7.87 -0.81
CA SER A 330 -8.35 -7.90 -2.25
C SER A 330 -9.04 -6.72 -2.95
N TYR A 331 -10.31 -6.46 -2.67
CA TYR A 331 -11.04 -5.31 -3.22
C TYR A 331 -10.42 -3.98 -2.78
N PHE A 332 -10.00 -3.89 -1.52
CA PHE A 332 -9.30 -2.73 -0.99
C PHE A 332 -7.98 -2.45 -1.74
N MET A 333 -7.18 -3.48 -1.97
CA MET A 333 -5.93 -3.33 -2.73
C MET A 333 -6.19 -3.04 -4.21
N GLY A 334 -7.20 -3.66 -4.82
CA GLY A 334 -7.63 -3.34 -6.17
C GLY A 334 -8.05 -1.87 -6.31
N TYR A 335 -8.80 -1.36 -5.33
CA TYR A 335 -9.17 0.05 -5.27
C TYR A 335 -7.94 0.97 -5.18
N ASN A 336 -6.98 0.64 -4.33
CA ASN A 336 -5.72 1.39 -4.26
C ASN A 336 -4.97 1.40 -5.60
N ASN A 337 -4.88 0.26 -6.28
CA ASN A 337 -4.21 0.18 -7.59
C ASN A 337 -4.87 1.10 -8.62
N ILE A 338 -6.22 1.21 -8.62
CA ILE A 338 -6.94 2.17 -9.48
C ILE A 338 -6.55 3.61 -9.13
N LEU A 339 -6.51 3.98 -7.86
CA LEU A 339 -6.14 5.34 -7.46
C LEU A 339 -4.75 5.70 -7.96
N PHE A 340 -3.75 4.83 -7.75
CA PHE A 340 -2.38 5.06 -8.21
C PHE A 340 -2.21 5.03 -9.73
N MET A 341 -3.13 4.40 -10.46
CA MET A 341 -3.14 4.39 -11.92
C MET A 341 -3.78 5.67 -12.49
N ILE A 342 -4.90 6.14 -11.92
CA ILE A 342 -5.73 7.20 -12.52
C ILE A 342 -5.36 8.59 -12.00
N VAL A 343 -5.11 8.73 -10.69
CA VAL A 343 -4.91 10.04 -10.06
C VAL A 343 -3.75 10.82 -10.66
N PRO A 344 -2.56 10.24 -10.91
CA PRO A 344 -1.46 10.98 -11.52
C PRO A 344 -1.77 11.52 -12.90
N LEU A 345 -2.57 10.81 -13.71
CA LEU A 345 -2.97 11.27 -15.05
C LEU A 345 -3.86 12.51 -14.96
N ILE A 346 -4.87 12.46 -14.10
CA ILE A 346 -5.79 13.59 -13.86
C ILE A 346 -5.02 14.77 -13.26
N PHE A 347 -4.18 14.51 -12.27
CA PHE A 347 -3.42 15.56 -11.59
C PHE A 347 -2.42 16.24 -12.53
N GLY A 348 -1.73 15.47 -13.38
CA GLY A 348 -0.82 16.01 -14.38
C GLY A 348 -1.53 16.96 -15.37
N TYR A 349 -2.75 16.63 -15.80
CA TYR A 349 -3.58 17.53 -16.61
C TYR A 349 -3.91 18.83 -15.83
N ILE A 350 -4.34 18.70 -14.57
CA ILE A 350 -4.66 19.88 -13.73
C ILE A 350 -3.44 20.77 -13.55
N VAL A 351 -2.25 20.18 -13.29
CA VAL A 351 -0.99 20.93 -13.17
C VAL A 351 -0.70 21.73 -14.45
N GLY A 352 -0.93 21.12 -15.62
CA GLY A 352 -0.74 21.80 -16.90
C GLY A 352 -1.66 23.01 -17.11
N VAL A 353 -2.83 23.04 -16.46
CA VAL A 353 -3.82 24.12 -16.60
C VAL A 353 -3.64 25.24 -15.56
N ILE A 354 -3.41 24.88 -14.28
CA ILE A 354 -3.41 25.85 -13.16
C ILE A 354 -2.12 25.91 -12.36
N GLY A 355 -1.09 25.18 -12.79
CA GLY A 355 0.21 25.13 -12.12
C GLY A 355 0.23 24.21 -10.89
N TYR A 356 1.43 23.94 -10.35
CA TYR A 356 1.60 22.99 -9.24
C TYR A 356 0.88 23.43 -7.96
N GLU A 357 1.07 24.70 -7.57
CA GLU A 357 0.61 25.23 -6.29
C GLU A 357 -0.90 25.12 -6.13
N ASN A 358 -1.64 25.58 -7.16
CA ASN A 358 -3.09 25.54 -7.15
C ASN A 358 -3.62 24.09 -7.33
N SER A 359 -2.87 23.25 -8.04
CA SER A 359 -3.26 21.84 -8.22
C SER A 359 -3.30 21.07 -6.91
N PHE A 360 -2.37 21.35 -5.98
CA PHE A 360 -2.39 20.73 -4.66
C PHE A 360 -3.62 21.15 -3.83
N LEU A 361 -4.13 22.37 -4.03
CA LEU A 361 -5.40 22.79 -3.41
C LEU A 361 -6.59 21.97 -3.91
N VAL A 362 -6.61 21.60 -5.19
CA VAL A 362 -7.69 20.79 -5.76
C VAL A 362 -7.81 19.45 -5.06
N LEU A 363 -6.70 18.90 -4.54
CA LEU A 363 -6.69 17.65 -3.78
C LEU A 363 -7.44 17.75 -2.43
N LEU A 364 -7.73 18.95 -1.93
CA LEU A 364 -8.59 19.12 -0.75
C LEU A 364 -10.01 18.62 -1.02
N ILE A 365 -10.51 18.75 -2.25
CA ILE A 365 -11.88 18.37 -2.61
C ILE A 365 -12.15 16.90 -2.26
N PRO A 366 -11.39 15.91 -2.79
CA PRO A 366 -11.61 14.51 -2.44
C PRO A 366 -11.32 14.20 -0.96
N VAL A 367 -10.39 14.90 -0.30
CA VAL A 367 -10.10 14.73 1.13
C VAL A 367 -11.31 15.12 1.98
N VAL A 368 -11.86 16.32 1.74
CA VAL A 368 -13.00 16.85 2.49
C VAL A 368 -14.26 16.04 2.21
N ILE A 369 -14.58 15.79 0.94
CA ILE A 369 -15.78 15.04 0.56
C ILE A 369 -15.74 13.62 1.16
N SER A 370 -14.65 12.89 0.99
CA SER A 370 -14.55 11.52 1.52
C SER A 370 -14.51 11.49 3.04
N GLY A 371 -13.89 12.49 3.69
CA GLY A 371 -13.87 12.63 5.14
C GLY A 371 -15.26 12.91 5.72
N ILE A 372 -16.00 13.87 5.17
CA ILE A 372 -17.39 14.18 5.59
C ILE A 372 -18.29 12.95 5.39
N TYR A 373 -18.20 12.32 4.21
CA TYR A 373 -19.02 11.15 3.89
C TYR A 373 -18.73 9.98 4.81
N LEU A 374 -17.45 9.74 5.13
CA LEU A 374 -17.01 8.72 6.06
C LEU A 374 -17.64 8.90 7.46
N PHE A 375 -17.54 10.10 8.04
CA PHE A 375 -18.05 10.34 9.39
C PHE A 375 -19.57 10.47 9.45
N LYS A 376 -20.21 10.98 8.39
CA LYS A 376 -21.67 11.05 8.30
C LYS A 376 -22.31 9.66 8.29
N ILE A 377 -21.73 8.71 7.54
CA ILE A 377 -22.33 7.37 7.38
C ILE A 377 -21.84 6.39 8.44
N TYR A 378 -20.54 6.44 8.76
CA TYR A 378 -19.91 5.39 9.58
C TYR A 378 -19.39 5.90 10.93
N GLY A 379 -19.45 7.19 11.24
CA GLY A 379 -18.83 7.80 12.42
C GLY A 379 -19.23 7.19 13.77
N GLU A 380 -20.41 6.60 13.87
CA GLU A 380 -20.92 5.89 15.07
C GLU A 380 -20.76 4.36 14.99
N ASN A 381 -20.22 3.85 13.88
CA ASN A 381 -20.10 2.42 13.68
C ASN A 381 -19.10 1.79 14.69
N LYS A 382 -19.45 0.58 15.17
CA LYS A 382 -18.62 -0.19 16.12
C LYS A 382 -17.19 -0.45 15.64
N MET A 383 -16.90 -0.35 14.35
CA MET A 383 -15.55 -0.51 13.83
C MET A 383 -14.56 0.56 14.33
N PHE A 384 -15.07 1.75 14.72
CA PHE A 384 -14.25 2.81 15.30
C PHE A 384 -13.88 2.56 16.76
N PHE A 385 -14.61 1.68 17.45
CA PHE A 385 -14.44 1.39 18.87
C PHE A 385 -14.17 -0.09 19.09
N PRO A 386 -13.28 -0.49 20.00
CA PRO A 386 -13.10 -1.90 20.33
C PRO A 386 -14.33 -2.42 21.07
N GLY A 387 -14.76 -3.62 20.70
CA GLY A 387 -15.94 -4.33 21.16
C GLY A 387 -16.41 -4.05 22.58
N ASN A 388 -17.27 -3.06 22.74
CA ASN A 388 -18.16 -2.99 23.90
C ASN A 388 -19.32 -3.96 23.64
N LYS A 389 -19.33 -5.08 24.32
CA LYS A 389 -20.40 -6.11 24.31
C LYS A 389 -21.77 -5.58 24.82
N LYS A 390 -21.92 -4.29 25.09
CA LYS A 390 -23.10 -3.71 25.78
C LYS A 390 -23.81 -2.56 25.04
N ILE A 391 -23.84 -2.53 23.71
CA ILE A 391 -24.77 -1.60 23.02
C ILE A 391 -25.54 -2.38 21.94
N SER A 392 -26.35 -3.36 22.35
CA SER A 392 -27.29 -4.04 21.46
C SER A 392 -28.71 -4.16 22.07
N ALA A 393 -29.11 -3.26 22.96
CA ALA A 393 -30.41 -3.35 23.63
C ALA A 393 -31.20 -2.03 23.63
N SER A 394 -31.00 -1.14 22.67
CA SER A 394 -31.87 0.04 22.60
C SER A 394 -32.04 0.59 21.17
N LYS A 395 -32.64 -0.21 20.30
CA LYS A 395 -33.39 0.27 19.13
C LYS A 395 -34.21 -0.89 18.56
N SER A 396 -35.12 -1.41 19.38
CA SER A 396 -36.34 -2.09 18.95
C SER A 396 -37.45 -1.57 19.88
N LEU A 397 -37.94 -0.42 19.57
CA LEU A 397 -39.27 0.11 19.93
C LEU A 397 -39.71 1.00 18.79
#